data_0373306bfecccb33ded65d83e6a85783
#
_entry.id   0373306bfecccb33ded65d83e6a85783
#
_cell.length_a   1.000
_cell.length_b   1.000
_cell.length_c   1.000
_cell.angle_alpha   90.00
_cell.angle_beta   90.00
_cell.angle_gamma   90.00
#
_symmetry.space_group_name_H-M   'P 1'
#
loop_
_entity.id
_entity.type
_entity.pdbx_description
1 polymer ?
#
loop_
_entity_poly.entity_id
_entity_poly.type
_entity_poly.pdbx_seq_one_letter_code
_entity_poly.pdbx_strand_id
1 'polypeptide(L)'
;PELAVSLAHRTFINGEDKFIRFWFNADDDDPRHPLFPDLRPQIYNHEAMPYENLLLGYFSVWQGPENKECVELKVQKRNEILVGWTKDSFNWNRENKKPFLPVDENPEAWNAGNIQSVAGCPIIVGDSLYFYMSGRYNSRPVHPSNFATGLATLRRDGFASFHSDKKECYLKTIPIEVTGPYLFVNAEIKGSLYAELLDANSNVIKGFSKHNFEIVKKKNSTKLQLRWKNEDISSLIGKKISIRFYTKNTDIYSFWFSKTEKGFSGGYTAGGGPLLSPTGIDQ
;
A
#
# COMPACT_ATOMS: atom_id res chain seq x y z
N PRO A 1 -20.60 -3.81 -12.94
CA PRO A 1 -21.29 -2.62 -12.45
C PRO A 1 -20.34 -1.43 -12.35
N GLU A 2 -20.87 -0.26 -12.66
CA GLU A 2 -20.15 1.00 -12.52
C GLU A 2 -20.29 1.48 -11.07
N LEU A 3 -19.21 2.01 -10.52
CA LEU A 3 -19.25 2.64 -9.21
C LEU A 3 -19.54 4.14 -9.37
N ALA A 4 -20.44 4.63 -8.55
CA ALA A 4 -20.78 6.04 -8.47
C ALA A 4 -20.58 6.53 -7.03
N VAL A 5 -20.23 7.80 -6.87
CA VAL A 5 -20.07 8.44 -5.58
C VAL A 5 -20.82 9.75 -5.52
N SER A 6 -21.37 10.07 -4.36
CA SER A 6 -21.91 11.40 -4.09
C SER A 6 -20.78 12.35 -3.72
N LEU A 7 -20.69 13.46 -4.45
CA LEU A 7 -19.73 14.53 -4.17
C LEU A 7 -20.14 15.43 -3.00
N ALA A 8 -21.42 15.37 -2.60
CA ALA A 8 -21.97 16.20 -1.52
C ALA A 8 -22.36 15.31 -0.32
N HIS A 9 -21.37 14.97 0.47
CA HIS A 9 -21.49 14.07 1.61
C HIS A 9 -22.72 14.32 2.51
N ARG A 10 -23.00 15.58 2.90
CA ARG A 10 -24.14 15.89 3.75
C ARG A 10 -25.48 15.67 3.06
N THR A 11 -25.58 16.00 1.79
CA THR A 11 -26.79 15.80 1.00
C THR A 11 -27.05 14.32 0.73
N PHE A 12 -25.98 13.52 0.54
CA PHE A 12 -26.07 12.07 0.43
C PHE A 12 -26.65 11.45 1.72
N ILE A 13 -26.15 11.85 2.89
CA ILE A 13 -26.67 11.37 4.19
C ILE A 13 -28.16 11.72 4.37
N ASN A 14 -28.60 12.86 3.84
CA ASN A 14 -29.99 13.28 3.87
C ASN A 14 -30.85 12.65 2.75
N GLY A 15 -30.32 11.69 2.00
CA GLY A 15 -31.05 10.99 0.93
C GLY A 15 -31.12 11.78 -0.40
N GLU A 16 -30.32 12.81 -0.58
CA GLU A 16 -30.25 13.53 -1.84
C GLU A 16 -29.23 12.87 -2.78
N ASP A 17 -29.66 12.42 -3.95
CA ASP A 17 -28.85 11.69 -4.93
C ASP A 17 -28.48 12.49 -6.19
N LYS A 18 -28.97 13.73 -6.32
CA LYS A 18 -28.73 14.60 -7.48
C LYS A 18 -27.24 14.89 -7.79
N PHE A 19 -26.35 14.62 -6.82
CA PHE A 19 -24.90 14.81 -6.95
C PHE A 19 -24.13 13.51 -7.19
N ILE A 20 -24.84 12.39 -7.41
CA ILE A 20 -24.19 11.14 -7.81
C ILE A 20 -23.53 11.33 -9.19
N ARG A 21 -22.27 10.92 -9.30
CA ARG A 21 -21.47 10.99 -10.51
C ARG A 21 -20.81 9.64 -10.76
N PHE A 22 -20.61 9.31 -12.03
CA PHE A 22 -19.72 8.20 -12.39
C PHE A 22 -18.35 8.46 -11.78
N TRP A 23 -17.78 7.41 -11.21
CA TRP A 23 -16.49 7.48 -10.54
C TRP A 23 -15.43 6.67 -11.31
N PHE A 24 -15.52 5.34 -11.32
CA PHE A 24 -14.64 4.47 -12.10
C PHE A 24 -15.28 3.11 -12.34
N ASN A 25 -14.73 2.36 -13.28
CA ASN A 25 -15.04 0.95 -13.57
C ASN A 25 -13.74 0.14 -13.71
N ALA A 26 -13.86 -1.15 -13.94
CA ALA A 26 -12.75 -1.96 -14.40
C ALA A 26 -12.34 -1.53 -15.82
N ASP A 27 -11.05 -1.63 -16.12
CA ASP A 27 -10.48 -1.35 -17.43
C ASP A 27 -10.00 -2.64 -18.12
N ASP A 28 -9.48 -2.52 -19.33
CA ASP A 28 -9.10 -3.67 -20.14
C ASP A 28 -7.81 -4.36 -19.67
N ASP A 29 -7.03 -3.68 -18.81
CA ASP A 29 -5.80 -4.20 -18.20
C ASP A 29 -6.07 -4.91 -16.86
N ASP A 30 -7.29 -4.82 -16.31
CA ASP A 30 -7.67 -5.53 -15.10
C ASP A 30 -7.68 -7.06 -15.35
N PRO A 31 -7.32 -7.88 -14.34
CA PRO A 31 -7.16 -9.32 -14.53
C PRO A 31 -8.46 -9.99 -14.98
N ARG A 32 -8.31 -10.93 -15.91
CA ARG A 32 -9.41 -11.69 -16.49
C ARG A 32 -9.40 -13.12 -16.00
N HIS A 33 -10.56 -13.76 -16.01
CA HIS A 33 -10.70 -15.16 -15.63
C HIS A 33 -9.91 -16.06 -16.59
N PRO A 34 -9.04 -16.97 -16.12
CA PRO A 34 -8.21 -17.81 -16.99
C PRO A 34 -9.02 -18.69 -17.95
N LEU A 35 -10.19 -19.18 -17.52
CA LEU A 35 -11.08 -20.04 -18.33
C LEU A 35 -12.08 -19.23 -19.19
N PHE A 36 -12.27 -17.94 -18.91
CA PHE A 36 -13.23 -17.06 -19.59
C PHE A 36 -12.60 -15.73 -19.93
N PRO A 37 -11.54 -15.72 -20.78
CA PRO A 37 -10.74 -14.50 -21.05
C PRO A 37 -11.52 -13.41 -21.80
N ASP A 38 -12.63 -13.77 -22.44
CA ASP A 38 -13.48 -12.83 -23.18
C ASP A 38 -14.47 -12.10 -22.26
N LEU A 39 -14.67 -12.57 -21.03
CA LEU A 39 -15.51 -11.86 -20.08
C LEU A 39 -14.79 -10.60 -19.58
N ARG A 40 -15.49 -9.47 -19.67
CA ARG A 40 -14.97 -8.21 -19.17
C ARG A 40 -14.97 -8.18 -17.65
N PRO A 41 -13.84 -7.86 -17.01
CA PRO A 41 -13.79 -7.75 -15.55
C PRO A 41 -14.66 -6.60 -15.07
N GLN A 42 -15.09 -6.65 -13.80
CA GLN A 42 -15.91 -5.61 -13.17
C GLN A 42 -15.38 -5.34 -11.76
N ILE A 43 -15.50 -4.11 -11.30
CA ILE A 43 -15.27 -3.80 -9.89
C ILE A 43 -16.48 -4.29 -9.10
N TYR A 44 -16.26 -5.28 -8.26
CA TYR A 44 -17.31 -5.87 -7.43
C TYR A 44 -17.49 -5.10 -6.13
N ASN A 45 -16.38 -4.72 -5.51
CA ASN A 45 -16.32 -3.99 -4.26
C ASN A 45 -15.10 -3.07 -4.24
N HIS A 46 -15.19 -1.97 -3.50
CA HIS A 46 -14.10 -1.07 -3.26
C HIS A 46 -14.15 -0.59 -1.81
N GLU A 47 -13.03 -0.72 -1.12
CA GLU A 47 -12.84 -0.24 0.23
C GLU A 47 -11.64 0.70 0.27
N ALA A 48 -11.77 1.79 1.00
CA ALA A 48 -10.72 2.79 1.11
C ALA A 48 -10.52 3.23 2.56
N MET A 49 -9.27 3.53 2.91
CA MET A 49 -8.92 3.98 4.24
C MET A 49 -7.72 4.91 4.25
N PRO A 50 -7.62 5.81 5.22
CA PRO A 50 -6.44 6.61 5.42
C PRO A 50 -5.29 5.72 5.96
N TYR A 51 -4.13 5.85 5.33
CA TYR A 51 -2.89 5.20 5.73
C TYR A 51 -1.71 6.12 5.47
N GLU A 52 -0.93 6.42 6.48
CA GLU A 52 0.14 7.42 6.45
C GLU A 52 -0.36 8.76 5.87
N ASN A 53 0.13 9.21 4.74
CA ASN A 53 -0.25 10.49 4.12
C ASN A 53 -1.10 10.35 2.87
N LEU A 54 -1.76 9.21 2.68
CA LEU A 54 -2.59 8.90 1.51
C LEU A 54 -3.81 8.04 1.90
N LEU A 55 -4.69 7.80 0.93
CA LEU A 55 -5.72 6.78 1.02
C LEU A 55 -5.28 5.55 0.24
N LEU A 56 -5.36 4.39 0.88
CA LEU A 56 -5.26 3.10 0.21
C LEU A 56 -6.65 2.61 -0.18
N GLY A 57 -6.76 2.00 -1.35
CA GLY A 57 -7.98 1.38 -1.84
C GLY A 57 -7.77 -0.09 -2.18
N TYR A 58 -8.71 -0.93 -1.79
CA TYR A 58 -8.76 -2.33 -2.15
C TYR A 58 -9.91 -2.54 -3.12
N PHE A 59 -9.58 -3.02 -4.32
CA PHE A 59 -10.50 -3.21 -5.43
C PHE A 59 -10.73 -4.70 -5.61
N SER A 60 -11.90 -5.19 -5.23
CA SER A 60 -12.31 -6.55 -5.56
C SER A 60 -12.72 -6.58 -7.03
N VAL A 61 -11.91 -7.24 -7.85
CA VAL A 61 -12.15 -7.36 -9.29
C VAL A 61 -12.82 -8.70 -9.56
N TRP A 62 -14.09 -8.65 -9.93
CA TRP A 62 -14.83 -9.81 -10.40
C TRP A 62 -14.46 -10.11 -11.86
N GLN A 63 -14.04 -11.34 -12.11
CA GLN A 63 -13.57 -11.81 -13.40
C GLN A 63 -14.59 -12.71 -14.12
N GLY A 64 -15.73 -12.97 -13.49
CA GLY A 64 -16.77 -13.86 -14.00
C GLY A 64 -16.60 -15.31 -13.52
N PRO A 65 -17.37 -16.25 -14.07
CA PRO A 65 -18.64 -15.99 -14.76
C PRO A 65 -19.77 -15.61 -13.80
N GLU A 66 -20.98 -15.38 -14.33
CA GLU A 66 -22.16 -15.08 -13.50
C GLU A 66 -22.57 -16.28 -12.65
N ASN A 67 -23.30 -16.03 -11.56
CA ASN A 67 -23.68 -17.08 -10.61
C ASN A 67 -24.44 -18.24 -11.26
N LYS A 68 -25.34 -17.97 -12.21
CA LYS A 68 -26.08 -19.01 -12.93
C LYS A 68 -25.14 -19.90 -13.72
N GLU A 69 -24.24 -19.29 -14.46
CA GLU A 69 -23.24 -19.97 -15.27
C GLU A 69 -22.23 -20.73 -14.41
N CYS A 70 -21.81 -20.17 -13.26
CA CYS A 70 -21.00 -20.88 -12.26
C CYS A 70 -21.64 -22.19 -11.83
N VAL A 71 -22.96 -22.20 -11.55
CA VAL A 71 -23.70 -23.39 -11.12
C VAL A 71 -23.75 -24.42 -12.24
N GLU A 72 -24.07 -24.01 -13.46
CA GLU A 72 -24.16 -24.87 -14.65
C GLU A 72 -22.82 -25.52 -14.99
N LEU A 73 -21.74 -24.74 -14.95
CA LEU A 73 -20.39 -25.19 -15.27
C LEU A 73 -19.64 -25.82 -14.08
N LYS A 74 -20.22 -25.77 -12.87
CA LYS A 74 -19.61 -26.25 -11.63
C LYS A 74 -18.27 -25.60 -11.31
N VAL A 75 -18.14 -24.31 -11.62
CA VAL A 75 -16.98 -23.49 -11.30
C VAL A 75 -17.36 -22.40 -10.32
N GLN A 76 -16.38 -21.85 -9.63
CA GLN A 76 -16.59 -20.65 -8.79
C GLN A 76 -16.47 -19.38 -9.65
N LYS A 77 -17.21 -18.35 -9.29
CA LYS A 77 -16.86 -17.01 -9.75
C LYS A 77 -15.54 -16.62 -9.13
N ARG A 78 -14.72 -15.93 -9.90
CA ARG A 78 -13.39 -15.49 -9.46
C ARG A 78 -13.39 -13.99 -9.14
N ASN A 79 -13.01 -13.66 -7.93
CA ASN A 79 -12.62 -12.31 -7.54
C ASN A 79 -11.22 -12.36 -6.94
N GLU A 80 -10.45 -11.32 -7.22
CA GLU A 80 -9.14 -11.07 -6.62
C GLU A 80 -9.07 -9.61 -6.17
N ILE A 81 -8.22 -9.32 -5.21
CA ILE A 81 -8.10 -7.97 -4.67
C ILE A 81 -6.88 -7.27 -5.26
N LEU A 82 -7.08 -6.13 -5.90
CA LEU A 82 -6.03 -5.22 -6.31
C LEU A 82 -5.90 -4.10 -5.29
N VAL A 83 -4.71 -3.51 -5.19
CA VAL A 83 -4.46 -2.33 -4.37
C VAL A 83 -4.21 -1.11 -5.24
N GLY A 84 -4.74 0.02 -4.82
CA GLY A 84 -4.47 1.32 -5.41
C GLY A 84 -4.33 2.38 -4.32
N TRP A 85 -4.01 3.59 -4.71
CA TRP A 85 -3.87 4.71 -3.78
C TRP A 85 -4.32 6.02 -4.40
N THR A 86 -4.67 6.98 -3.53
CA THR A 86 -5.05 8.33 -3.94
C THR A 86 -4.70 9.35 -2.86
N LYS A 87 -4.64 10.64 -3.24
CA LYS A 87 -4.53 11.78 -2.32
C LYS A 87 -5.78 12.65 -2.27
N ASP A 88 -6.67 12.48 -3.23
CA ASP A 88 -7.88 13.31 -3.40
C ASP A 88 -9.18 12.52 -3.24
N SER A 89 -9.10 11.23 -2.92
CA SER A 89 -10.21 10.27 -2.79
C SER A 89 -11.02 10.04 -4.07
N PHE A 90 -10.67 10.66 -5.17
CA PHE A 90 -11.40 10.56 -6.43
C PHE A 90 -10.58 9.93 -7.56
N ASN A 91 -9.34 10.39 -7.75
CA ASN A 91 -8.44 9.88 -8.78
C ASN A 91 -7.53 8.80 -8.19
N TRP A 92 -7.81 7.54 -8.52
CA TRP A 92 -7.08 6.38 -8.03
C TRP A 92 -5.94 5.98 -8.96
N ASN A 93 -4.74 5.87 -8.43
CA ASN A 93 -3.66 5.20 -9.12
C ASN A 93 -3.82 3.69 -8.93
N ARG A 94 -4.04 2.97 -10.03
CA ARG A 94 -4.24 1.52 -10.14
C ARG A 94 -3.38 0.92 -11.26
N GLU A 95 -2.20 1.46 -11.49
CA GLU A 95 -1.31 1.00 -12.57
C GLU A 95 -0.83 -0.44 -12.38
N ASN A 96 -0.64 -0.87 -11.12
CA ASN A 96 -0.30 -2.25 -10.85
C ASN A 96 -1.56 -3.12 -10.91
N LYS A 97 -1.66 -3.92 -11.97
CA LYS A 97 -2.78 -4.83 -12.22
C LYS A 97 -2.57 -6.25 -11.68
N LYS A 98 -1.44 -6.51 -11.02
CA LYS A 98 -1.24 -7.79 -10.33
C LYS A 98 -2.10 -7.84 -9.08
N PRO A 99 -2.83 -8.94 -8.84
CA PRO A 99 -3.57 -9.11 -7.61
C PRO A 99 -2.67 -8.94 -6.37
N PHE A 100 -3.11 -8.09 -5.46
CA PHE A 100 -2.49 -7.91 -4.14
C PHE A 100 -2.81 -9.08 -3.22
N LEU A 101 -4.06 -9.54 -3.28
CA LEU A 101 -4.51 -10.79 -2.65
C LEU A 101 -5.08 -11.67 -3.76
N PRO A 102 -4.25 -12.57 -4.34
CA PRO A 102 -4.67 -13.49 -5.38
C PRO A 102 -5.45 -14.67 -4.80
N VAL A 103 -6.28 -15.31 -5.61
CA VAL A 103 -6.72 -16.67 -5.32
C VAL A 103 -5.52 -17.61 -5.37
N ASP A 104 -5.60 -18.71 -4.62
CA ASP A 104 -4.62 -19.79 -4.73
C ASP A 104 -4.99 -20.69 -5.92
N GLU A 105 -4.04 -20.97 -6.79
CA GLU A 105 -4.27 -21.83 -7.96
C GLU A 105 -4.29 -23.34 -7.58
N ASN A 106 -3.92 -23.69 -6.35
CA ASN A 106 -4.12 -25.03 -5.83
C ASN A 106 -5.61 -25.26 -5.53
N PRO A 107 -6.30 -26.18 -6.23
CA PRO A 107 -7.75 -26.38 -6.06
C PRO A 107 -8.16 -26.83 -4.65
N GLU A 108 -7.25 -27.35 -3.85
CA GLU A 108 -7.52 -27.76 -2.47
C GLU A 108 -7.36 -26.61 -1.46
N ALA A 109 -6.88 -25.45 -1.89
CA ALA A 109 -6.72 -24.29 -1.01
C ALA A 109 -8.08 -23.68 -0.65
N TRP A 110 -8.19 -23.17 0.57
CA TRP A 110 -9.40 -22.55 1.11
C TRP A 110 -9.88 -21.32 0.33
N ASN A 111 -9.00 -20.67 -0.42
CA ASN A 111 -9.24 -19.47 -1.23
C ASN A 111 -9.04 -19.70 -2.74
N ALA A 112 -9.04 -20.97 -3.19
CA ALA A 112 -8.80 -21.30 -4.59
C ALA A 112 -9.89 -20.81 -5.55
N GLY A 113 -11.12 -20.64 -5.07
CA GLY A 113 -12.23 -20.19 -5.91
C GLY A 113 -12.37 -18.68 -5.98
N ASN A 114 -12.21 -18.00 -4.86
CA ASN A 114 -12.61 -16.61 -4.76
C ASN A 114 -12.00 -15.95 -3.52
N ILE A 115 -11.51 -14.73 -3.67
CA ILE A 115 -11.34 -13.79 -2.55
C ILE A 115 -12.40 -12.72 -2.70
N GLN A 116 -13.50 -12.86 -1.96
CA GLN A 116 -14.70 -12.04 -2.08
C GLN A 116 -14.46 -10.60 -1.65
N SER A 117 -13.76 -10.43 -0.53
CA SER A 117 -13.47 -9.12 0.07
C SER A 117 -12.30 -9.20 1.04
N VAL A 118 -11.72 -8.06 1.32
CA VAL A 118 -10.78 -7.84 2.41
C VAL A 118 -11.47 -6.92 3.43
N ALA A 119 -11.19 -7.07 4.72
CA ALA A 119 -11.69 -6.11 5.71
C ALA A 119 -11.14 -4.72 5.42
N GLY A 120 -11.99 -3.70 5.54
CA GLY A 120 -11.74 -2.34 5.06
C GLY A 120 -10.46 -1.69 5.58
N CYS A 121 -10.01 -2.07 6.78
CA CYS A 121 -8.80 -1.52 7.38
C CYS A 121 -7.88 -2.65 7.86
N PRO A 122 -6.60 -2.70 7.45
CA PRO A 122 -5.64 -3.57 8.10
C PRO A 122 -5.34 -3.10 9.51
N ILE A 123 -4.96 -4.04 10.36
CA ILE A 123 -4.51 -3.79 11.71
C ILE A 123 -2.98 -3.79 11.73
N ILE A 124 -2.38 -2.80 12.37
CA ILE A 124 -0.92 -2.73 12.56
C ILE A 124 -0.56 -3.57 13.80
N VAL A 125 0.23 -4.61 13.60
CA VAL A 125 0.73 -5.48 14.67
C VAL A 125 2.25 -5.51 14.59
N GLY A 126 2.93 -4.74 15.44
CA GLY A 126 4.37 -4.57 15.38
C GLY A 126 4.82 -4.03 14.00
N ASP A 127 5.66 -4.78 13.33
CA ASP A 127 6.22 -4.44 12.01
C ASP A 127 5.39 -4.94 10.83
N SER A 128 4.13 -5.36 11.06
CA SER A 128 3.27 -5.97 10.06
C SER A 128 1.89 -5.35 10.00
N LEU A 129 1.31 -5.40 8.82
CA LEU A 129 -0.10 -5.13 8.55
C LEU A 129 -0.83 -6.48 8.45
N TYR A 130 -1.96 -6.62 9.13
CA TYR A 130 -2.81 -7.79 9.16
C TYR A 130 -4.09 -7.51 8.39
N PHE A 131 -4.34 -8.28 7.34
CA PHE A 131 -5.53 -8.20 6.48
C PHE A 131 -6.41 -9.42 6.70
N TYR A 132 -7.58 -9.22 7.23
CA TYR A 132 -8.60 -10.28 7.29
C TYR A 132 -9.38 -10.28 5.98
N MET A 133 -9.53 -11.46 5.37
CA MET A 133 -10.19 -11.61 4.09
C MET A 133 -11.11 -12.80 4.06
N SER A 134 -12.16 -12.74 3.24
CA SER A 134 -13.04 -13.86 3.00
C SER A 134 -12.64 -14.60 1.74
N GLY A 135 -12.48 -15.92 1.85
CA GLY A 135 -12.16 -16.80 0.73
C GLY A 135 -13.15 -17.92 0.54
N ARG A 136 -13.10 -18.57 -0.60
CA ARG A 136 -13.95 -19.69 -0.96
C ARG A 136 -13.16 -20.79 -1.65
N TYR A 137 -13.50 -22.03 -1.33
CA TYR A 137 -12.98 -23.20 -2.02
C TYR A 137 -13.51 -23.26 -3.46
N ASN A 138 -12.72 -23.80 -4.37
CA ASN A 138 -13.10 -23.93 -5.77
C ASN A 138 -14.08 -25.09 -6.03
N SER A 139 -13.97 -26.18 -5.28
CA SER A 139 -14.57 -27.48 -5.61
C SER A 139 -16.07 -27.65 -5.31
N ARG A 140 -16.74 -26.66 -4.70
CA ARG A 140 -18.15 -26.84 -4.29
C ARG A 140 -18.93 -25.54 -4.35
N PRO A 141 -19.61 -25.25 -5.45
CA PRO A 141 -20.22 -23.94 -5.68
C PRO A 141 -21.31 -23.51 -4.69
N VAL A 142 -21.90 -24.39 -3.91
CA VAL A 142 -23.09 -24.05 -3.12
C VAL A 142 -23.14 -24.71 -1.72
N HIS A 143 -22.02 -25.12 -1.16
CA HIS A 143 -22.02 -25.70 0.18
C HIS A 143 -21.75 -24.65 1.26
N PRO A 144 -22.54 -24.58 2.37
CA PRO A 144 -22.33 -23.60 3.44
C PRO A 144 -20.93 -23.62 4.08
N SER A 145 -20.25 -24.77 4.03
CA SER A 145 -18.88 -24.93 4.55
C SER A 145 -17.76 -24.48 3.58
N ASN A 146 -18.10 -23.88 2.46
CA ASN A 146 -17.11 -23.44 1.47
C ASN A 146 -16.56 -22.02 1.72
N PHE A 147 -16.89 -21.45 2.84
CA PHE A 147 -16.45 -20.11 3.22
C PHE A 147 -15.38 -20.23 4.31
N ALA A 148 -14.36 -19.40 4.19
CA ALA A 148 -13.36 -19.28 5.23
C ALA A 148 -12.96 -17.80 5.39
N THR A 149 -12.58 -17.45 6.62
CA THR A 149 -11.88 -16.19 6.90
C THR A 149 -10.40 -16.51 7.00
N GLY A 150 -9.59 -15.81 6.22
CA GLY A 150 -8.15 -15.93 6.23
C GLY A 150 -7.47 -14.66 6.72
N LEU A 151 -6.19 -14.81 7.04
CA LEU A 151 -5.29 -13.73 7.40
C LEU A 151 -4.15 -13.68 6.41
N ALA A 152 -3.98 -12.52 5.77
CA ALA A 152 -2.76 -12.18 5.05
C ALA A 152 -1.96 -11.16 5.87
N THR A 153 -0.63 -11.26 5.78
CA THR A 153 0.27 -10.32 6.45
C THR A 153 1.19 -9.66 5.45
N LEU A 154 1.45 -8.38 5.66
CA LEU A 154 2.38 -7.59 4.88
C LEU A 154 3.32 -6.85 5.83
N ARG A 155 4.57 -6.67 5.45
CA ARG A 155 5.46 -5.72 6.11
C ARG A 155 4.77 -4.35 6.23
N ARG A 156 4.90 -3.64 7.33
CA ARG A 156 4.44 -2.24 7.44
C ARG A 156 5.01 -1.44 6.27
N ASP A 157 4.17 -0.66 5.56
CA ASP A 157 4.48 0.09 4.33
C ASP A 157 4.92 -0.78 3.13
N GLY A 158 4.77 -2.09 3.19
CA GLY A 158 5.31 -3.05 2.23
C GLY A 158 4.57 -3.13 0.89
N PHE A 159 3.69 -2.20 0.56
CA PHE A 159 2.89 -2.21 -0.68
C PHE A 159 3.72 -2.07 -1.95
N ALA A 160 4.83 -1.37 -1.87
CA ALA A 160 5.79 -1.18 -2.95
C ALA A 160 7.18 -0.91 -2.38
N SER A 161 8.23 -1.13 -3.17
CA SER A 161 9.59 -0.77 -2.82
C SER A 161 10.34 -0.17 -3.99
N PHE A 162 11.29 0.70 -3.70
CA PHE A 162 12.38 1.00 -4.61
C PHE A 162 13.44 -0.08 -4.42
N HIS A 163 13.57 -0.96 -5.43
CA HIS A 163 14.48 -2.10 -5.41
C HIS A 163 15.80 -1.77 -6.11
N SER A 164 16.91 -2.21 -5.54
CA SER A 164 18.22 -2.17 -6.18
C SER A 164 18.91 -3.53 -6.14
N ASP A 165 19.47 -3.91 -7.28
CA ASP A 165 20.26 -5.13 -7.43
C ASP A 165 21.68 -4.99 -6.86
N LYS A 166 22.58 -5.89 -7.29
CA LYS A 166 23.98 -5.94 -6.88
C LYS A 166 24.82 -4.75 -7.34
N LYS A 167 24.36 -3.97 -8.31
CA LYS A 167 25.02 -2.72 -8.73
C LYS A 167 24.51 -1.58 -7.85
N GLU A 168 25.41 -0.65 -7.48
CA GLU A 168 25.00 0.57 -6.82
C GLU A 168 24.16 1.43 -7.79
N CYS A 169 23.02 1.86 -7.33
CA CYS A 169 22.18 2.83 -8.01
C CYS A 169 21.71 3.90 -7.03
N TYR A 170 20.99 4.91 -7.49
CA TYR A 170 20.45 5.92 -6.59
C TYR A 170 19.00 6.25 -6.93
N LEU A 171 18.26 6.61 -5.88
CA LEU A 171 16.95 7.25 -5.94
C LEU A 171 17.10 8.68 -5.44
N LYS A 172 16.60 9.64 -6.22
CA LYS A 172 16.50 11.06 -5.79
C LYS A 172 15.04 11.42 -5.65
N THR A 173 14.66 11.96 -4.48
CA THR A 173 13.30 12.45 -4.26
C THR A 173 13.06 13.77 -4.99
N ILE A 174 11.78 14.09 -5.23
CA ILE A 174 11.39 15.48 -5.45
C ILE A 174 11.71 16.31 -4.20
N PRO A 175 11.73 17.64 -4.28
CA PRO A 175 11.87 18.48 -3.09
C PRO A 175 10.75 18.24 -2.10
N ILE A 176 11.12 17.95 -0.85
CA ILE A 176 10.22 17.69 0.27
C ILE A 176 10.58 18.62 1.43
N GLU A 177 9.58 18.99 2.23
CA GLU A 177 9.80 19.81 3.42
C GLU A 177 10.34 18.96 4.57
N VAL A 178 11.35 19.46 5.27
CA VAL A 178 11.87 18.85 6.49
C VAL A 178 10.93 19.19 7.64
N THR A 179 10.14 18.23 8.10
CA THR A 179 9.10 18.42 9.13
C THR A 179 9.56 18.04 10.54
N GLY A 180 10.76 17.49 10.67
CA GLY A 180 11.32 17.08 11.96
C GLY A 180 12.81 16.78 11.90
N PRO A 181 13.49 16.71 13.07
CA PRO A 181 14.95 16.57 13.16
C PRO A 181 15.46 15.15 12.91
N TYR A 182 14.57 14.16 12.78
CA TYR A 182 14.98 12.76 12.63
C TYR A 182 14.48 12.20 11.31
N LEU A 183 15.40 11.73 10.46
CA LEU A 183 15.06 11.03 9.23
C LEU A 183 15.04 9.52 9.48
N PHE A 184 13.92 8.89 9.14
CA PHE A 184 13.75 7.44 9.23
C PHE A 184 13.50 6.83 7.85
N VAL A 185 13.83 5.55 7.73
CA VAL A 185 13.56 4.74 6.55
C VAL A 185 13.03 3.36 6.97
N ASN A 186 12.08 2.86 6.21
CA ASN A 186 11.67 1.47 6.22
C ASN A 186 12.39 0.77 5.07
N ALA A 187 13.32 -0.14 5.37
CA ALA A 187 14.14 -0.78 4.34
C ALA A 187 14.59 -2.19 4.72
N GLU A 188 14.75 -3.04 3.71
CA GLU A 188 15.49 -4.29 3.78
C GLU A 188 16.84 -4.12 3.04
N ILE A 189 17.93 -4.05 3.78
CA ILE A 189 19.27 -3.76 3.29
C ILE A 189 20.10 -5.03 3.35
N LYS A 190 20.21 -5.77 2.24
CA LYS A 190 21.09 -6.93 2.11
C LYS A 190 22.53 -6.52 1.78
N GLY A 191 22.68 -5.39 1.09
CA GLY A 191 23.95 -4.79 0.74
C GLY A 191 24.27 -3.54 1.54
N SER A 192 24.04 -2.36 0.98
CA SER A 192 24.33 -1.07 1.62
C SER A 192 23.35 0.02 1.25
N LEU A 193 23.16 0.96 2.18
CA LEU A 193 22.43 2.20 2.01
C LEU A 193 23.29 3.37 2.47
N TYR A 194 23.33 4.43 1.65
CA TYR A 194 23.85 5.76 1.98
C TYR A 194 22.82 6.81 1.60
N ALA A 195 22.93 8.00 2.17
CA ALA A 195 22.10 9.13 1.78
C ALA A 195 22.89 10.44 1.74
N GLU A 196 22.39 11.37 0.94
CA GLU A 196 22.80 12.77 0.88
C GLU A 196 21.57 13.67 0.91
N LEU A 197 21.69 14.83 1.53
CA LEU A 197 20.68 15.88 1.46
C LEU A 197 21.12 16.95 0.45
N LEU A 198 20.19 17.34 -0.42
CA LEU A 198 20.43 18.26 -1.52
C LEU A 198 19.59 19.53 -1.37
N ASP A 199 20.17 20.67 -1.71
CA ASP A 199 19.47 21.94 -1.81
C ASP A 199 18.58 22.02 -3.07
N ALA A 200 17.90 23.15 -3.26
CA ALA A 200 17.03 23.40 -4.41
C ALA A 200 17.77 23.33 -5.77
N ASN A 201 19.08 23.56 -5.78
CA ASN A 201 19.93 23.50 -6.97
C ASN A 201 20.55 22.11 -7.18
N SER A 202 20.17 21.13 -6.36
CA SER A 202 20.71 19.76 -6.34
C SER A 202 22.19 19.67 -5.88
N ASN A 203 22.71 20.70 -5.22
CA ASN A 203 24.01 20.65 -4.56
C ASN A 203 23.89 19.94 -3.21
N VAL A 204 24.94 19.20 -2.84
CA VAL A 204 25.00 18.54 -1.53
C VAL A 204 25.08 19.61 -0.44
N ILE A 205 24.16 19.59 0.50
CA ILE A 205 24.16 20.48 1.66
C ILE A 205 25.39 20.14 2.52
N LYS A 206 26.16 21.18 2.90
CA LYS A 206 27.37 21.04 3.71
C LYS A 206 27.05 20.17 4.97
N GLY A 207 27.88 19.16 5.21
CA GLY A 207 27.73 18.22 6.31
C GLY A 207 26.90 16.97 5.97
N PHE A 208 25.98 17.06 5.01
CA PHE A 208 25.03 15.97 4.69
C PHE A 208 25.42 15.20 3.42
N SER A 209 26.71 14.98 3.21
CA SER A 209 27.22 14.20 2.08
C SER A 209 27.22 12.69 2.35
N LYS A 210 27.31 11.90 1.28
CA LYS A 210 27.49 10.44 1.34
C LYS A 210 28.71 10.06 2.20
N HIS A 211 29.78 10.86 2.20
CA HIS A 211 31.00 10.58 2.98
C HIS A 211 30.82 10.77 4.49
N ASN A 212 29.93 11.69 4.88
CA ASN A 212 29.62 11.92 6.29
C ASN A 212 28.51 10.98 6.80
N PHE A 213 27.81 10.31 5.90
CA PHE A 213 26.72 9.42 6.26
C PHE A 213 27.21 8.20 7.05
N GLU A 214 26.47 7.85 8.09
CA GLU A 214 26.70 6.60 8.83
C GLU A 214 26.15 5.42 8.04
N ILE A 215 27.02 4.77 7.27
CA ILE A 215 26.63 3.69 6.35
C ILE A 215 25.83 2.59 7.06
N VAL A 216 24.72 2.18 6.45
CA VAL A 216 23.95 1.02 6.90
C VAL A 216 24.20 -0.16 5.99
N LYS A 217 24.49 -1.31 6.59
CA LYS A 217 24.71 -2.58 5.90
C LYS A 217 23.96 -3.72 6.60
N LYS A 218 23.46 -4.67 5.82
CA LYS A 218 22.83 -5.91 6.30
C LYS A 218 21.84 -5.68 7.46
N LYS A 219 20.87 -4.81 7.21
CA LYS A 219 19.84 -4.44 8.18
C LYS A 219 18.46 -4.60 7.56
N ASN A 220 17.55 -5.19 8.31
CA ASN A 220 16.12 -5.19 7.99
C ASN A 220 15.38 -4.49 9.12
N SER A 221 14.72 -3.37 8.81
CA SER A 221 14.01 -2.60 9.82
C SER A 221 12.90 -1.79 9.18
N THR A 222 11.73 -1.79 9.81
CA THR A 222 10.60 -0.92 9.42
C THR A 222 10.78 0.52 9.92
N LYS A 223 11.74 0.74 10.83
CA LYS A 223 11.99 2.03 11.47
C LYS A 223 13.48 2.19 11.76
N LEU A 224 14.25 2.56 10.75
CA LEU A 224 15.69 2.76 10.85
C LEU A 224 16.01 4.24 10.75
N GLN A 225 16.60 4.82 11.78
CA GLN A 225 17.07 6.21 11.76
C GLN A 225 18.32 6.33 10.91
N LEU A 226 18.34 7.34 10.03
CA LEU A 226 19.49 7.70 9.20
C LEU A 226 20.24 8.90 9.84
N ARG A 227 21.57 8.81 9.88
CA ARG A 227 22.40 9.79 10.58
C ARG A 227 23.63 10.19 9.75
N TRP A 228 24.09 11.40 9.97
CA TRP A 228 25.36 11.94 9.47
C TRP A 228 26.24 12.27 10.65
N LYS A 229 27.54 12.01 10.52
CA LYS A 229 28.52 12.23 11.60
C LYS A 229 28.57 13.71 11.95
N ASN A 230 28.36 14.01 13.25
CA ASN A 230 28.42 15.37 13.80
C ASN A 230 27.44 16.38 13.18
N GLU A 231 26.38 15.92 12.53
CA GLU A 231 25.38 16.77 11.90
C GLU A 231 23.98 16.50 12.45
N ASP A 232 23.20 17.58 12.53
CA ASP A 232 21.83 17.56 13.02
C ASP A 232 20.91 18.18 11.95
N ILE A 233 19.91 17.43 11.54
CA ILE A 233 18.92 17.84 10.54
C ILE A 233 18.05 19.02 11.06
N SER A 234 18.03 19.31 12.36
CA SER A 234 17.22 20.39 12.95
C SER A 234 17.43 21.74 12.27
N SER A 235 18.65 22.03 11.79
CA SER A 235 18.96 23.26 11.04
C SER A 235 18.27 23.39 9.69
N LEU A 236 17.68 22.31 9.22
CA LEU A 236 16.97 22.23 7.94
C LEU A 236 15.44 22.23 8.08
N ILE A 237 14.90 22.20 9.29
CA ILE A 237 13.44 22.20 9.52
C ILE A 237 12.78 23.39 8.80
N GLY A 238 11.68 23.13 8.09
CA GLY A 238 10.95 24.10 7.27
C GLY A 238 11.55 24.36 5.89
N LYS A 239 12.76 23.85 5.61
CA LYS A 239 13.37 23.97 4.28
C LYS A 239 12.91 22.84 3.36
N LYS A 240 12.79 23.13 2.06
CA LYS A 240 12.58 22.13 1.02
C LYS A 240 13.93 21.61 0.55
N ILE A 241 14.13 20.32 0.65
CA ILE A 241 15.33 19.59 0.25
C ILE A 241 14.96 18.36 -0.57
N SER A 242 15.92 17.84 -1.34
CA SER A 242 15.80 16.49 -1.91
C SER A 242 16.73 15.53 -1.16
N ILE A 243 16.31 14.26 -1.04
CA ILE A 243 17.16 13.20 -0.51
C ILE A 243 17.63 12.36 -1.69
N ARG A 244 18.92 12.06 -1.74
CA ARG A 244 19.50 11.08 -2.66
C ARG A 244 19.95 9.86 -1.87
N PHE A 245 19.23 8.75 -2.05
CA PHE A 245 19.60 7.46 -1.48
C PHE A 245 20.47 6.70 -2.48
N TYR A 246 21.62 6.24 -2.06
CA TYR A 246 22.46 5.30 -2.81
C TYR A 246 22.28 3.92 -2.22
N THR A 247 21.93 2.98 -3.05
CA THR A 247 21.52 1.64 -2.63
C THR A 247 22.24 0.57 -3.42
N LYS A 248 22.52 -0.55 -2.76
CA LYS A 248 23.03 -1.77 -3.38
C LYS A 248 22.38 -2.96 -2.71
N ASN A 249 21.70 -3.82 -3.48
CA ASN A 249 20.98 -4.99 -2.98
C ASN A 249 20.07 -4.60 -1.78
N THR A 250 19.15 -3.69 -2.04
CA THR A 250 18.35 -3.00 -1.00
C THR A 250 16.96 -2.70 -1.52
N ASP A 251 15.97 -2.88 -0.69
CA ASP A 251 14.59 -2.46 -0.88
C ASP A 251 14.28 -1.32 0.08
N ILE A 252 13.86 -0.14 -0.43
CA ILE A 252 13.33 0.97 0.35
C ILE A 252 11.82 1.00 0.16
N TYR A 253 11.06 0.87 1.24
CA TYR A 253 9.60 0.88 1.23
C TYR A 253 9.02 2.26 1.51
N SER A 254 9.55 2.95 2.51
CA SER A 254 9.12 4.31 2.88
C SER A 254 10.24 5.07 3.59
N PHE A 255 10.09 6.39 3.67
CA PHE A 255 10.94 7.24 4.49
C PHE A 255 10.11 8.45 4.97
N TRP A 256 10.50 9.02 6.12
CA TRP A 256 9.80 10.16 6.71
C TRP A 256 10.69 10.96 7.66
N PHE A 257 10.34 12.22 7.89
CA PHE A 257 10.89 13.00 8.98
C PHE A 257 10.01 12.86 10.21
N SER A 258 10.62 12.54 11.35
CA SER A 258 9.94 12.44 12.63
C SER A 258 10.29 13.63 13.53
N LYS A 259 9.30 14.08 14.29
CA LYS A 259 9.49 15.10 15.34
C LYS A 259 10.15 14.54 16.58
N THR A 260 10.17 13.23 16.75
CA THR A 260 10.69 12.53 17.92
C THR A 260 11.70 11.46 17.52
N GLU A 261 12.63 11.18 18.42
CA GLU A 261 13.62 10.10 18.25
C GLU A 261 12.98 8.71 18.22
N LYS A 262 11.74 8.58 18.70
CA LYS A 262 10.95 7.34 18.63
C LYS A 262 10.52 6.98 17.20
N GLY A 263 10.64 7.93 16.25
CA GLY A 263 10.36 7.71 14.83
C GLY A 263 8.88 7.58 14.49
N PHE A 264 8.01 8.27 15.21
CA PHE A 264 6.60 8.38 14.82
C PHE A 264 6.48 9.15 13.50
N SER A 265 5.66 8.65 12.59
CA SER A 265 5.47 9.26 11.27
C SER A 265 4.55 10.50 11.31
N GLY A 266 3.63 10.54 12.26
CA GLY A 266 2.54 11.50 12.29
C GLY A 266 1.45 11.22 11.25
N GLY A 267 1.51 10.07 10.58
CA GLY A 267 0.55 9.64 9.58
C GLY A 267 -0.63 8.85 10.16
N TYR A 268 -1.60 8.53 9.32
CA TYR A 268 -2.75 7.74 9.70
C TYR A 268 -2.39 6.25 9.89
N THR A 269 -2.99 5.61 10.89
CA THR A 269 -2.70 4.23 11.28
C THR A 269 -3.75 3.22 10.83
N ALA A 270 -4.47 3.48 9.73
CA ALA A 270 -5.52 2.61 9.19
C ALA A 270 -6.51 2.16 10.29
N GLY A 271 -6.67 0.87 10.52
CA GLY A 271 -7.51 0.30 11.59
C GLY A 271 -6.91 0.37 12.99
N GLY A 272 -5.77 1.05 13.18
CA GLY A 272 -5.04 1.05 14.46
C GLY A 272 -4.31 -0.26 14.72
N GLY A 273 -4.04 -0.55 15.98
CA GLY A 273 -3.37 -1.77 16.39
C GLY A 273 -2.93 -1.74 17.86
N PRO A 274 -2.39 -2.84 18.38
CA PRO A 274 -1.84 -2.90 19.73
C PRO A 274 -0.72 -1.86 19.92
N LEU A 275 -0.78 -1.14 21.04
CA LEU A 275 0.21 -0.12 21.43
C LEU A 275 0.24 1.14 20.55
N LEU A 276 -0.71 1.32 19.65
CA LEU A 276 -0.87 2.55 18.88
C LEU A 276 -1.80 3.53 19.60
N SER A 277 -1.64 4.82 19.27
CA SER A 277 -2.49 5.88 19.77
C SER A 277 -3.96 5.67 19.35
N PRO A 278 -4.94 5.88 20.26
CA PRO A 278 -6.35 5.79 19.92
C PRO A 278 -6.84 6.92 18.98
N THR A 279 -5.99 7.90 18.70
CA THR A 279 -6.34 9.03 17.82
C THR A 279 -6.32 8.66 16.33
N GLY A 280 -5.86 7.46 15.96
CA GLY A 280 -5.67 7.04 14.58
C GLY A 280 -4.47 7.69 13.89
N ILE A 281 -3.57 8.31 14.67
CA ILE A 281 -2.32 8.95 14.21
C ILE A 281 -1.13 8.28 14.89
N ASP A 282 -0.07 8.04 14.15
CA ASP A 282 1.21 7.50 14.66
C ASP A 282 1.97 8.60 15.42
N GLN A 283 1.85 8.63 16.77
CA GLN A 283 2.41 9.66 17.66
C GLN A 283 2.75 9.12 19.04
#